data_24774cd7c887900360582a7bf9b85961
#
_entry.id   24774cd7c887900360582a7bf9b85961
#
_cell.length_a   1.000
_cell.length_b   1.000
_cell.length_c   1.000
_cell.angle_alpha   90.00
_cell.angle_beta   90.00
_cell.angle_gamma   90.00
#
_symmetry.space_group_name_H-M   'P 1'
#
loop_
_entity.id
_entity.type
_entity.pdbx_description
1 polymer ?
#
loop_
_entity_poly.entity_id
_entity_poly.type
_entity_poly.pdbx_seq_one_letter_code
_entity_poly.pdbx_strand_id
1 'polypeptide(L)'
;MFGSCLLAAVAVLPAAAPASAPANEGTAKAKAAEPLNIGFVLYTKSRTPGTLLARWTYANAYSGPGTATGGPKSGGFAGHYHVRYFLENGTFSDEYDLQIERHRPGQFYDVTWISNGIIGARGVGMEVAGGKSLAVGWRRVHD
;
A
#
# COMPACT_ATOMS: atom_id res chain seq x y z
N MET A 1 -7.78 -4.30 0.52
CA MET A 1 -6.82 -3.82 -0.31
C MET A 1 -6.63 -4.69 -1.47
N PHE A 2 -7.26 -5.72 -1.65
CA PHE A 2 -6.96 -6.57 -2.63
C PHE A 2 -8.12 -6.96 -3.37
N GLY A 3 -8.81 -6.53 -3.93
CA GLY A 3 -9.90 -6.92 -4.54
C GLY A 3 -9.78 -7.43 -5.77
N SER A 4 -10.63 -7.57 -6.44
CA SER A 4 -10.35 -8.20 -7.52
C SER A 4 -10.98 -7.44 -8.49
N CYS A 5 -11.60 -7.64 -8.98
CA CYS A 5 -12.19 -7.00 -9.90
C CYS A 5 -11.94 -6.13 -10.73
N LEU A 6 -12.39 -5.58 -10.97
CA LEU A 6 -12.20 -4.64 -11.71
C LEU A 6 -11.99 -4.83 -12.98
N LEU A 7 -11.51 -5.38 -13.21
CA LEU A 7 -11.19 -5.52 -14.32
C LEU A 7 -11.99 -5.09 -15.27
N ALA A 8 -12.80 -5.21 -15.01
CA ALA A 8 -13.64 -4.85 -15.88
C ALA A 8 -13.28 -3.74 -16.53
N ALA A 9 -13.16 -2.95 -15.93
CA ALA A 9 -12.83 -1.83 -16.45
C ALA A 9 -12.17 -1.97 -17.56
N VAL A 10 -11.37 -2.48 -17.51
CA VAL A 10 -10.65 -2.58 -18.48
C VAL A 10 -11.26 -2.63 -19.62
N ALA A 11 -11.85 -3.30 -19.58
CA ALA A 11 -12.33 -3.46 -20.72
C ALA A 11 -12.63 -2.37 -21.43
N VAL A 12 -12.91 -1.89 -21.08
CA VAL A 12 -13.23 -0.90 -21.72
C VAL A 12 -12.58 -0.33 -22.54
N LEU A 13 -12.09 -0.09 -22.57
CA LEU A 13 -11.48 0.60 -23.27
C LEU A 13 -11.35 0.38 -24.44
N PRO A 14 -11.33 -0.01 -24.63
CA PRO A 14 -11.05 -0.33 -25.61
C PRO A 14 -11.36 0.21 -26.67
N ALA A 15 -11.55 0.29 -26.70
CA ALA A 15 -11.88 0.66 -27.58
C ALA A 15 -11.42 1.42 -28.25
N ALA A 16 -11.20 1.77 -28.07
CA ALA A 16 -10.86 2.56 -28.58
C ALA A 16 -10.06 2.62 -29.39
N ALA A 17 -9.51 2.54 -29.22
CA ALA A 17 -8.70 2.72 -29.85
C ALA A 17 -8.56 2.53 -30.95
N PRO A 18 -8.41 2.76 -31.34
CA PRO A 18 -8.25 2.77 -32.39
C PRO A 18 -7.37 2.25 -33.03
N ALA A 19 -7.16 2.06 -33.17
CA ALA A 19 -6.44 1.69 -33.91
C ALA A 19 -5.26 1.60 -33.97
N SER A 20 -4.78 1.97 -34.06
CA SER A 20 -3.54 1.99 -34.12
C SER A 20 -2.85 0.93 -33.59
N ALA A 21 -1.95 0.72 -33.68
CA ALA A 21 -1.14 -0.20 -33.13
C ALA A 21 -1.73 -1.37 -32.76
N PRO A 22 -2.37 -1.83 -33.30
CA PRO A 22 -2.93 -2.98 -33.08
C PRO A 22 -2.14 -4.02 -32.44
N ALA A 23 -1.26 -4.51 -33.04
CA ALA A 23 -0.55 -5.59 -32.52
C ALA A 23 -0.14 -5.34 -31.15
N ASN A 24 0.46 -4.32 -30.92
CA ASN A 24 0.88 -4.04 -29.65
C ASN A 24 -0.23 -3.88 -28.78
N GLU A 25 -1.26 -3.39 -29.22
CA GLU A 25 -2.31 -3.26 -28.43
C GLU A 25 -2.76 -4.49 -27.84
N GLY A 26 -2.80 -5.52 -28.49
CA GLY A 26 -3.26 -6.72 -27.94
C GLY A 26 -2.42 -7.08 -26.76
N THR A 27 -1.17 -7.02 -26.91
CA THR A 27 -0.28 -7.37 -25.85
C THR A 27 -0.44 -6.40 -24.71
N ALA A 28 -0.55 -5.20 -25.00
CA ALA A 28 -0.67 -4.22 -23.97
C ALA A 28 -1.92 -4.47 -23.21
N LYS A 29 -3.00 -4.85 -23.85
CA LYS A 29 -4.14 -5.11 -23.17
C LYS A 29 -3.98 -6.22 -22.25
N ALA A 30 -3.40 -7.24 -22.60
CA ALA A 30 -3.26 -8.35 -21.75
C ALA A 30 -2.54 -7.90 -20.50
N LYS A 31 -1.53 -7.10 -20.65
CA LYS A 31 -0.85 -6.67 -19.49
C LYS A 31 -1.69 -5.77 -18.70
N ALA A 32 -2.40 -4.93 -19.30
CA ALA A 32 -3.22 -4.00 -18.57
C ALA A 32 -4.29 -4.74 -17.79
N ALA A 33 -4.63 -5.93 -18.19
CA ALA A 33 -5.66 -6.63 -17.47
C ALA A 33 -5.17 -7.09 -16.11
N GLU A 34 -3.89 -7.14 -15.91
CA GLU A 34 -3.38 -7.55 -14.63
C GLU A 34 -3.09 -6.35 -13.78
N PRO A 35 -3.50 -6.33 -12.55
CA PRO A 35 -3.25 -5.18 -11.71
C PRO A 35 -1.77 -5.03 -11.44
N LEU A 36 -1.32 -3.82 -11.34
CA LEU A 36 0.04 -3.57 -10.96
C LEU A 36 0.19 -3.96 -9.50
N ASN A 37 1.24 -4.64 -9.18
CA ASN A 37 1.44 -5.02 -7.78
C ASN A 37 2.34 -3.97 -7.14
N ILE A 38 1.83 -2.77 -7.06
CA ILE A 38 2.56 -1.66 -6.48
C ILE A 38 1.59 -0.85 -5.65
N GLY A 39 1.98 -0.53 -4.45
CA GLY A 39 1.16 0.30 -3.59
C GLY A 39 2.00 1.35 -2.89
N PHE A 40 1.31 2.30 -2.30
CA PHE A 40 1.95 3.33 -1.54
C PHE A 40 1.16 3.53 -0.27
N VAL A 41 1.83 3.89 0.80
CA VAL A 41 1.12 4.31 2.00
C VAL A 41 1.94 5.40 2.67
N LEU A 42 1.26 6.39 3.20
CA LEU A 42 1.88 7.44 3.95
C LEU A 42 1.37 7.32 5.37
N TYR A 43 2.28 7.13 6.31
CA TYR A 43 1.92 7.08 7.72
C TYR A 43 2.32 8.40 8.35
N THR A 44 1.42 9.00 9.09
CA THR A 44 1.68 10.25 9.77
C THR A 44 1.45 10.08 11.26
N LYS A 45 2.39 10.58 12.06
CA LYS A 45 2.24 10.47 13.51
C LYS A 45 1.01 11.24 13.94
N SER A 46 0.19 10.61 14.76
CA SER A 46 -1.01 11.26 15.24
C SER A 46 -0.72 11.90 16.58
N ARG A 47 -1.70 12.57 17.15
CA ARG A 47 -1.52 13.15 18.44
C ARG A 47 -1.46 12.10 19.52
N THR A 48 -2.02 10.95 19.26
CA THR A 48 -1.99 9.86 20.24
C THR A 48 -0.68 9.13 20.09
N PRO A 49 0.15 9.12 21.10
CA PRO A 49 1.45 8.42 20.99
C PRO A 49 1.24 6.95 20.64
N GLY A 50 2.07 6.45 19.75
CA GLY A 50 1.97 5.06 19.35
C GLY A 50 0.96 4.81 18.25
N THR A 51 0.33 5.84 17.75
CA THR A 51 -0.67 5.71 16.70
C THR A 51 -0.25 6.48 15.47
N LEU A 52 -0.40 5.83 14.32
CA LEU A 52 -0.11 6.47 13.04
C LEU A 52 -1.38 6.49 12.22
N LEU A 53 -1.58 7.59 11.49
CA LEU A 53 -2.69 7.68 10.56
C LEU A 53 -2.16 7.35 9.19
N ALA A 54 -2.91 6.62 8.41
CA ALA A 54 -2.45 6.14 7.12
C ALA A 54 -3.32 6.62 5.97
N ARG A 55 -2.70 6.84 4.84
CA ARG A 55 -3.37 7.03 3.56
C ARG A 55 -2.70 6.05 2.63
N TRP A 56 -3.45 5.22 1.96
CA TRP A 56 -2.88 4.16 1.13
C TRP A 56 -3.55 4.06 -0.23
N THR A 57 -2.81 3.49 -1.16
CA THR A 57 -3.36 3.19 -2.46
C THR A 57 -2.70 1.92 -2.97
N TYR A 58 -3.38 1.21 -3.84
CA TYR A 58 -2.83 0.01 -4.44
C TYR A 58 -3.24 -0.07 -5.90
N ALA A 59 -2.25 -0.23 -6.77
CA ALA A 59 -2.47 -0.52 -8.18
C ALA A 59 -3.38 0.48 -8.91
N ASN A 60 -3.46 1.68 -8.43
CA ASN A 60 -4.33 2.68 -9.04
C ASN A 60 -5.79 2.25 -9.02
N ALA A 61 -6.13 1.29 -8.20
CA ALA A 61 -7.48 0.77 -8.19
C ALA A 61 -8.16 0.98 -6.86
N TYR A 62 -7.41 0.94 -5.77
CA TYR A 62 -8.00 1.03 -4.44
C TYR A 62 -7.26 2.06 -3.61
N SER A 63 -7.97 2.74 -2.75
CA SER A 63 -7.35 3.70 -1.84
C SER A 63 -8.23 3.90 -0.64
N GLY A 64 -7.67 4.50 0.39
CA GLY A 64 -8.44 4.82 1.57
C GLY A 64 -7.57 5.22 2.75
N PRO A 65 -8.18 5.38 3.89
CA PRO A 65 -7.46 5.71 5.11
C PRO A 65 -7.14 4.46 5.91
N GLY A 66 -6.38 4.61 6.96
CA GLY A 66 -6.08 3.51 7.86
C GLY A 66 -5.54 4.05 9.16
N THR A 67 -5.41 3.17 10.13
CA THR A 67 -4.88 3.54 11.44
C THR A 67 -4.02 2.41 11.98
N ALA A 68 -2.81 2.75 12.39
CA ALA A 68 -1.90 1.78 13.00
C ALA A 68 -1.77 2.15 14.48
N THR A 69 -1.99 1.19 15.35
CA THR A 69 -1.95 1.43 16.78
C THR A 69 -1.01 0.47 17.47
N GLY A 70 -0.71 0.75 18.72
CA GLY A 70 0.11 -0.16 19.50
C GLY A 70 1.60 0.01 19.34
N GLY A 71 2.03 1.03 18.66
CA GLY A 71 3.46 1.23 18.45
C GLY A 71 4.13 1.91 19.62
N PRO A 72 5.42 2.20 19.46
CA PRO A 72 6.15 2.82 20.55
C PRO A 72 5.66 4.24 20.75
N LYS A 73 5.63 4.67 21.97
CA LYS A 73 5.09 5.97 22.29
C LYS A 73 6.09 7.09 22.12
N SER A 74 7.32 6.78 21.85
CA SER A 74 8.31 7.81 21.62
C SER A 74 9.32 7.28 20.63
N GLY A 75 10.11 8.17 20.06
CA GLY A 75 11.09 7.76 19.07
C GLY A 75 10.54 7.89 17.68
N GLY A 76 11.11 7.16 16.77
CA GLY A 76 10.73 7.26 15.37
C GLY A 76 9.61 6.32 15.00
N PHE A 77 9.63 5.83 13.80
CA PHE A 77 8.57 4.98 13.30
C PHE A 77 8.80 3.49 13.58
N ALA A 78 10.02 3.10 13.89
CA ALA A 78 10.31 1.68 14.06
C ALA A 78 9.50 1.09 15.21
N GLY A 79 8.93 -0.07 14.99
CA GLY A 79 8.16 -0.74 16.03
C GLY A 79 7.16 -1.71 15.43
N HIS A 80 6.32 -2.25 16.30
CA HIS A 80 5.28 -3.18 15.92
C HIS A 80 3.95 -2.49 16.15
N TYR A 81 3.06 -2.62 15.18
CA TYR A 81 1.75 -1.98 15.24
C TYR A 81 0.70 -2.98 14.79
N HIS A 82 -0.55 -2.68 15.07
CA HIS A 82 -1.66 -3.37 14.45
C HIS A 82 -2.31 -2.33 13.55
N VAL A 83 -2.44 -2.62 12.26
CA VAL A 83 -2.96 -1.64 11.33
C VAL A 83 -4.24 -2.14 10.69
N ARG A 84 -5.19 -1.23 10.55
CA ARG A 84 -6.47 -1.51 9.92
C ARG A 84 -6.66 -0.53 8.78
N TYR A 85 -7.05 -1.03 7.63
CA TYR A 85 -7.23 -0.21 6.44
C TYR A 85 -8.69 -0.21 6.01
N PHE A 86 -9.11 0.90 5.46
CA PHE A 86 -10.47 1.09 5.02
C PHE A 86 -10.49 1.65 3.60
N LEU A 87 -11.58 1.47 2.90
CA LEU A 87 -11.75 2.06 1.59
C LEU A 87 -12.25 3.49 1.78
N GLU A 88 -12.31 4.25 0.69
CA GLU A 88 -12.69 5.65 0.81
C GLU A 88 -14.11 5.85 1.33
N ASN A 89 -14.98 4.89 1.11
CA ASN A 89 -16.33 5.02 1.62
C ASN A 89 -16.47 4.54 3.07
N GLY A 90 -15.36 4.20 3.71
CA GLY A 90 -15.41 3.77 5.09
C GLY A 90 -15.55 2.28 5.30
N THR A 91 -15.68 1.52 4.25
CA THR A 91 -15.81 0.07 4.38
C THR A 91 -14.48 -0.52 4.80
N PHE A 92 -14.51 -1.44 5.74
CA PHE A 92 -13.30 -2.10 6.19
C PHE A 92 -12.70 -2.92 5.05
N SER A 93 -11.40 -2.80 4.89
CA SER A 93 -10.71 -3.53 3.84
C SER A 93 -9.96 -4.72 4.42
N ASP A 94 -8.97 -4.46 5.25
CA ASP A 94 -8.19 -5.55 5.83
C ASP A 94 -7.32 -5.03 6.97
N GLU A 95 -6.69 -5.94 7.67
CA GLU A 95 -5.85 -5.57 8.79
C GLU A 95 -4.66 -6.50 8.90
N TYR A 96 -3.61 -6.05 9.53
CA TYR A 96 -2.37 -6.79 9.61
C TYR A 96 -1.60 -6.42 10.86
N ASP A 97 -0.66 -7.27 11.20
CA ASP A 97 0.39 -6.89 12.14
C ASP A 97 1.43 -6.21 11.28
N LEU A 98 1.85 -5.03 11.67
CA LEU A 98 2.75 -4.20 10.89
C LEU A 98 4.07 -4.08 11.62
N GLN A 99 5.14 -4.38 10.92
CA GLN A 99 6.45 -4.32 11.50
C GLN A 99 7.27 -3.31 10.74
N ILE A 100 7.76 -2.30 11.41
CA ILE A 100 8.58 -1.28 10.79
C ILE A 100 9.95 -1.32 11.45
N GLU A 101 10.99 -1.59 10.67
CA GLU A 101 12.33 -1.72 11.20
C GLU A 101 13.24 -0.73 10.53
N ARG A 102 14.06 -0.06 11.34
CA ARG A 102 14.99 0.89 10.78
C ARG A 102 16.13 0.15 10.10
N HIS A 103 16.41 0.54 8.89
CA HIS A 103 17.48 -0.10 8.14
C HIS A 103 18.75 0.73 8.30
N ARG A 104 19.79 0.13 8.82
CA ARG A 104 21.01 0.85 9.06
C ARG A 104 22.11 0.39 8.13
N PRO A 105 22.94 1.29 7.74
CA PRO A 105 22.94 2.69 8.07
C PRO A 105 21.96 3.39 7.18
N GLY A 106 21.52 4.49 7.52
CA GLY A 106 20.66 5.22 6.63
C GLY A 106 19.37 5.56 7.28
N GLN A 107 18.53 6.26 6.55
CA GLN A 107 17.28 6.73 7.07
C GLN A 107 16.11 5.99 6.46
N PHE A 108 16.33 4.76 6.07
CA PHE A 108 15.29 3.97 5.44
C PHE A 108 14.74 2.94 6.40
N TYR A 109 13.57 2.43 6.10
CA TYR A 109 12.90 1.46 6.95
C TYR A 109 12.43 0.30 6.10
N ASP A 110 12.46 -0.90 6.68
CA ASP A 110 11.88 -2.08 6.05
C ASP A 110 10.52 -2.26 6.70
N VAL A 111 9.52 -2.50 5.89
CA VAL A 111 8.16 -2.58 6.38
C VAL A 111 7.56 -3.91 5.95
N THR A 112 6.90 -4.58 6.88
CA THR A 112 6.35 -5.91 6.62
C THR A 112 4.94 -5.98 7.17
N TRP A 113 4.03 -6.51 6.39
CA TRP A 113 2.64 -6.72 6.81
C TRP A 113 2.42 -8.22 6.97
N ILE A 114 1.98 -8.64 8.14
CA ILE A 114 1.85 -10.04 8.48
C ILE A 114 0.42 -10.35 8.91
N SER A 115 -0.11 -11.44 8.40
CA SER A 115 -1.44 -11.86 8.76
C SER A 115 -1.37 -13.34 9.07
N ASN A 116 -1.78 -13.72 10.28
CA ASN A 116 -1.73 -15.11 10.71
C ASN A 116 -0.35 -15.72 10.51
N GLY A 117 0.66 -14.96 10.84
CA GLY A 117 2.03 -15.45 10.75
C GLY A 117 2.60 -15.50 9.34
N ILE A 118 1.85 -15.07 8.35
CA ILE A 118 2.31 -15.12 6.97
C ILE A 118 2.51 -13.72 6.45
N ILE A 119 3.66 -13.48 5.82
CA ILE A 119 3.94 -12.18 5.27
C ILE A 119 3.11 -11.98 4.01
N GLY A 120 2.29 -10.96 4.01
CA GLY A 120 1.42 -10.68 2.87
C GLY A 120 1.93 -9.54 2.00
N ALA A 121 2.76 -8.67 2.55
CA ALA A 121 3.28 -7.54 1.78
C ALA A 121 4.59 -7.07 2.39
N ARG A 122 5.42 -6.45 1.59
CA ARG A 122 6.68 -5.89 2.05
C ARG A 122 6.89 -4.55 1.39
N GLY A 123 7.61 -3.68 2.06
CA GLY A 123 7.84 -2.35 1.53
C GLY A 123 9.08 -1.71 2.09
N VAL A 124 9.38 -0.56 1.54
CA VAL A 124 10.52 0.23 1.95
C VAL A 124 10.02 1.64 2.22
N GLY A 125 10.45 2.21 3.31
CA GLY A 125 9.97 3.52 3.69
C GLY A 125 11.06 4.52 3.94
N MET A 126 10.73 5.78 3.83
CA MET A 126 11.65 6.85 4.19
C MET A 126 10.87 7.97 4.86
N GLU A 127 11.53 8.64 5.77
CA GLU A 127 10.89 9.74 6.48
C GLU A 127 10.77 10.95 5.59
N VAL A 128 9.66 11.64 5.69
CA VAL A 128 9.44 12.87 4.96
C VAL A 128 8.81 13.88 5.92
N ALA A 129 8.68 15.11 5.45
CA ALA A 129 8.06 16.17 6.25
C ALA A 129 8.73 16.35 7.60
N GLY A 130 10.05 16.32 7.61
CA GLY A 130 10.78 16.57 8.85
C GLY A 130 10.58 15.48 9.88
N GLY A 131 10.33 14.28 9.45
CA GLY A 131 10.15 13.17 10.38
C GLY A 131 8.72 13.00 10.88
N LYS A 132 7.80 13.77 10.36
CA LYS A 132 6.42 13.64 10.78
C LYS A 132 5.71 12.51 10.07
N SER A 133 6.18 12.14 8.91
CA SER A 133 5.54 11.10 8.10
C SER A 133 6.54 10.13 7.54
N LEU A 134 6.06 8.95 7.22
CA LEU A 134 6.87 7.90 6.62
C LEU A 134 6.19 7.52 5.32
N ALA A 135 6.91 7.69 4.22
CA ALA A 135 6.37 7.34 2.91
C ALA A 135 6.86 5.94 2.58
N VAL A 136 5.97 5.05 2.27
CA VAL A 136 6.30 3.64 2.05
C VAL A 136 5.79 3.17 0.71
N GLY A 137 6.69 2.59 -0.10
CA GLY A 137 6.29 1.91 -1.30
C GLY A 137 6.23 0.44 -0.99
N TRP A 138 5.22 -0.28 -1.47
CA TRP A 138 5.04 -1.67 -1.08
C TRP A 138 4.46 -2.51 -2.20
N ARG A 139 4.56 -3.81 -2.03
CA ARG A 139 3.95 -4.75 -2.96
C ARG A 139 3.51 -5.98 -2.19
N ARG A 140 2.59 -6.71 -2.77
CA ARG A 140 2.16 -7.96 -2.19
C ARG A 140 3.19 -9.01 -2.55
N VAL A 141 3.44 -9.93 -1.63
CA VAL A 141 4.45 -10.96 -1.87
C VAL A 141 3.84 -12.32 -2.12
N HIS A 142 2.57 -12.43 -2.04
CA HIS A 142 1.98 -13.66 -2.35
C HIS A 142 0.86 -13.47 -3.22
N ASP A 143 0.51 -14.46 -3.95
CA ASP A 143 -0.58 -14.34 -4.76
C ASP A 143 -1.72 -15.00 -4.21
#